data_577509e3382ae79905de13943ed20932
#
_entry.id   577509e3382ae79905de13943ed20932
#
_cell.length_a   1.000
_cell.length_b   1.000
_cell.length_c   1.000
_cell.angle_alpha   90.00
_cell.angle_beta   90.00
_cell.angle_gamma   90.00
#
_symmetry.space_group_name_H-M   'P 1'
#
loop_
_entity.id
_entity.type
_entity.pdbx_description
1 polymer ?
#
loop_
_entity_poly.entity_id
_entity_poly.type
_entity_poly.pdbx_seq_one_letter_code
_entity_poly.pdbx_strand_id
1 'polypeptide(L)'
;YELKREGPILKVFLQKDGEPLLHPKIAQMVEMLADARAAKSIGIITNGTLLSEDMFADLAAAGLDDLIVSIDAVEPAGYEKLKGANAYERVVANVERAIAMKREHNLKKPLIKARMVERRGHETDVEAFRRRWTGKADMVDITPYHTWIGAVGDERCYGRDGRYPCSLLWYTGIVNSDGQVSPCCIDYECRGSLGRVGKGGFKEIWNGKALHDLRMKHLKGEYGRTAICGNCEYWLIKEDIGAWLRRIYRVSNTPATGGGR
;
A
#
# COMPACT_ATOMS: atom_id res chain seq x y z
N TYR A 1 -4.03 -17.09 13.36
CA TYR A 1 -4.82 -18.33 13.26
C TYR A 1 -5.94 -18.22 12.23
N GLU A 2 -6.67 -17.08 12.16
CA GLU A 2 -7.77 -16.89 11.20
C GLU A 2 -7.28 -16.97 9.75
N LEU A 3 -6.24 -16.22 9.38
CA LEU A 3 -5.69 -16.22 8.02
C LEU A 3 -5.24 -17.62 7.57
N LYS A 4 -4.67 -18.39 8.48
CA LYS A 4 -4.29 -19.79 8.19
C LYS A 4 -5.50 -20.69 7.91
N ARG A 5 -6.60 -20.49 8.64
CA ARG A 5 -7.82 -21.30 8.51
C ARG A 5 -8.57 -21.00 7.21
N GLU A 6 -8.59 -19.74 6.79
CA GLU A 6 -9.31 -19.29 5.58
C GLU A 6 -8.51 -19.54 4.30
N GLY A 7 -7.28 -20.03 4.40
CA GLY A 7 -6.34 -20.23 3.30
C GLY A 7 -5.41 -19.04 3.10
N PRO A 8 -4.26 -19.27 2.46
CA PRO A 8 -3.23 -18.25 2.35
C PRO A 8 -3.70 -17.13 1.44
N ILE A 9 -3.63 -15.90 1.93
CA ILE A 9 -3.81 -14.70 1.13
C ILE A 9 -2.59 -14.48 0.22
N LEU A 10 -2.75 -13.68 -0.85
CA LEU A 10 -1.65 -13.48 -1.79
C LEU A 10 -0.50 -12.71 -1.13
N LYS A 11 -0.83 -11.64 -0.38
CA LYS A 11 0.19 -10.79 0.23
C LYS A 11 -0.30 -10.14 1.50
N VAL A 12 0.57 -10.08 2.50
CA VAL A 12 0.40 -9.28 3.73
C VAL A 12 1.45 -8.19 3.76
N PHE A 13 1.04 -6.96 4.03
CA PHE A 13 1.93 -5.89 4.43
C PHE A 13 1.76 -5.57 5.91
N LEU A 14 2.86 -5.48 6.65
CA LEU A 14 2.85 -5.19 8.09
C LEU A 14 2.95 -3.69 8.38
N GLN A 15 2.25 -2.90 7.60
CA GLN A 15 2.05 -1.47 7.85
C GLN A 15 0.82 -0.95 7.09
N LYS A 16 0.34 0.20 7.53
CA LYS A 16 -0.56 1.08 6.79
C LYS A 16 -0.01 2.50 6.83
N ASP A 17 -0.08 3.14 7.97
CA ASP A 17 0.45 4.47 8.25
C ASP A 17 1.60 4.37 9.25
N GLY A 18 2.51 5.35 9.26
CA GLY A 18 3.68 5.33 10.14
C GLY A 18 4.86 4.49 9.63
N GLU A 19 5.84 4.28 10.50
CA GLU A 19 7.08 3.57 10.18
C GLU A 19 7.12 2.20 10.89
N PRO A 20 7.06 1.09 10.14
CA PRO A 20 7.00 -0.25 10.73
C PRO A 20 8.25 -0.64 11.50
N LEU A 21 9.43 -0.13 11.12
CA LEU A 21 10.68 -0.45 11.80
C LEU A 21 10.82 0.19 13.20
N LEU A 22 9.88 1.07 13.59
CA LEU A 22 9.75 1.53 14.99
C LEU A 22 9.16 0.44 15.90
N HIS A 23 8.49 -0.56 15.34
CA HIS A 23 7.86 -1.60 16.16
C HIS A 23 8.91 -2.60 16.66
N PRO A 24 9.15 -2.74 17.99
CA PRO A 24 10.27 -3.52 18.53
C PRO A 24 10.19 -5.02 18.21
N LYS A 25 9.03 -5.51 17.80
CA LYS A 25 8.80 -6.93 17.48
C LYS A 25 8.46 -7.15 16.01
N ILE A 26 8.88 -6.26 15.12
CA ILE A 26 8.52 -6.36 13.69
C ILE A 26 9.02 -7.66 13.06
N ALA A 27 10.25 -8.08 13.34
CA ALA A 27 10.80 -9.35 12.85
C ALA A 27 9.99 -10.54 13.39
N GLN A 28 9.63 -10.54 14.68
CA GLN A 28 8.77 -11.58 15.26
C GLN A 28 7.39 -11.66 14.58
N MET A 29 6.81 -10.52 14.19
CA MET A 29 5.54 -10.50 13.45
C MET A 29 5.69 -11.11 12.05
N VAL A 30 6.81 -10.86 11.37
CA VAL A 30 7.14 -11.51 10.09
C VAL A 30 7.25 -13.02 10.28
N GLU A 31 8.04 -13.48 11.25
CA GLU A 31 8.23 -14.88 11.58
C GLU A 31 6.89 -15.60 11.87
N MET A 32 6.03 -15.00 12.69
CA MET A 32 4.70 -15.55 12.98
C MET A 32 3.84 -15.75 11.74
N LEU A 33 3.91 -14.84 10.77
CA LEU A 33 3.19 -14.97 9.50
C LEU A 33 3.80 -16.02 8.58
N ALA A 34 5.13 -16.11 8.54
CA ALA A 34 5.87 -17.08 7.76
C ALA A 34 5.62 -18.51 8.27
N ASP A 35 5.76 -18.75 9.58
CA ASP A 35 5.51 -20.03 10.24
C ASP A 35 4.06 -20.50 10.07
N ALA A 36 3.13 -19.56 10.18
CA ALA A 36 1.72 -19.85 9.95
C ALA A 36 1.40 -20.13 8.49
N ARG A 37 2.31 -19.81 7.55
CA ARG A 37 2.04 -19.80 6.09
C ARG A 37 0.77 -19.02 5.76
N ALA A 38 0.59 -17.89 6.44
CA ALA A 38 -0.64 -17.10 6.37
C ALA A 38 -0.78 -16.34 5.04
N ALA A 39 0.32 -16.11 4.34
CA ALA A 39 0.36 -15.43 3.05
C ALA A 39 1.39 -16.09 2.12
N LYS A 40 1.22 -15.88 0.81
CA LYS A 40 2.23 -16.29 -0.19
C LYS A 40 3.43 -15.34 -0.21
N SER A 41 3.24 -14.10 0.23
CA SER A 41 4.30 -13.09 0.34
C SER A 41 4.01 -12.17 1.52
N ILE A 42 5.07 -11.87 2.31
CA ILE A 42 5.06 -10.95 3.44
C ILE A 42 5.94 -9.76 3.07
N GLY A 43 5.41 -8.55 3.18
CA GLY A 43 6.11 -7.32 2.81
C GLY A 43 6.09 -6.27 3.90
N ILE A 44 7.08 -5.39 3.84
CA ILE A 44 7.18 -4.16 4.63
C ILE A 44 7.49 -3.01 3.69
N ILE A 45 6.83 -1.85 3.92
CA ILE A 45 7.20 -0.57 3.31
C ILE A 45 7.74 0.32 4.43
N THR A 46 8.95 0.81 4.29
CA THR A 46 9.66 1.62 5.28
C THR A 46 10.22 2.90 4.67
N ASN A 47 10.42 3.92 5.48
CA ASN A 47 11.19 5.10 5.08
C ASN A 47 12.72 4.85 5.06
N GLY A 48 13.18 3.70 5.56
CA GLY A 48 14.56 3.27 5.53
C GLY A 48 15.49 3.91 6.58
N THR A 49 14.99 4.85 7.38
CA THR A 49 15.86 5.56 8.35
C THR A 49 16.39 4.67 9.48
N LEU A 50 15.64 3.61 9.81
CA LEU A 50 15.96 2.64 10.87
C LEU A 50 16.43 1.29 10.31
N LEU A 51 16.66 1.19 9.00
CA LEU A 51 17.13 -0.02 8.36
C LEU A 51 18.63 -0.22 8.61
N SER A 52 18.98 -0.74 9.79
CA SER A 52 20.34 -1.16 10.13
C SER A 52 20.67 -2.53 9.53
N GLU A 53 21.93 -2.94 9.59
CA GLU A 53 22.37 -4.29 9.20
C GLU A 53 21.66 -5.38 10.02
N ASP A 54 21.63 -5.20 11.36
CA ASP A 54 20.95 -6.13 12.25
C ASP A 54 19.46 -6.23 11.93
N MET A 55 18.78 -5.09 11.73
CA MET A 55 17.36 -5.07 11.35
C MET A 55 17.12 -5.80 10.02
N PHE A 56 17.98 -5.58 9.03
CA PHE A 56 17.88 -6.29 7.76
C PHE A 56 18.10 -7.80 7.92
N ALA A 57 19.11 -8.20 8.70
CA ALA A 57 19.41 -9.60 8.99
C ALA A 57 18.25 -10.28 9.70
N ASP A 58 17.69 -9.65 10.73
CA ASP A 58 16.53 -10.16 11.49
C ASP A 58 15.30 -10.34 10.60
N LEU A 59 14.99 -9.36 9.76
CA LEU A 59 13.86 -9.43 8.82
C LEU A 59 14.05 -10.53 7.77
N ALA A 60 15.27 -10.68 7.25
CA ALA A 60 15.60 -11.73 6.28
C ALA A 60 15.49 -13.12 6.92
N ALA A 61 16.03 -13.30 8.13
CA ALA A 61 15.95 -14.55 8.89
C ALA A 61 14.51 -14.92 9.27
N ALA A 62 13.67 -13.91 9.59
CA ALA A 62 12.25 -14.08 9.90
C ALA A 62 11.40 -14.49 8.68
N GLY A 63 11.94 -14.44 7.46
CA GLY A 63 11.23 -14.86 6.26
C GLY A 63 10.48 -13.73 5.54
N LEU A 64 10.95 -12.49 5.64
CA LEU A 64 10.42 -11.38 4.84
C LEU A 64 10.64 -11.63 3.34
N ASP A 65 9.61 -11.40 2.53
CA ASP A 65 9.68 -11.58 1.08
C ASP A 65 9.99 -10.27 0.33
N ASP A 66 9.40 -9.16 0.77
CA ASP A 66 9.53 -7.86 0.11
C ASP A 66 9.89 -6.76 1.11
N LEU A 67 11.00 -6.08 0.88
CA LEU A 67 11.40 -4.87 1.58
C LEU A 67 11.33 -3.69 0.61
N ILE A 68 10.34 -2.83 0.79
CA ILE A 68 10.13 -1.66 -0.07
C ILE A 68 10.60 -0.44 0.71
N VAL A 69 11.54 0.31 0.16
CA VAL A 69 12.05 1.53 0.79
C VAL A 69 11.57 2.76 0.03
N SER A 70 10.76 3.60 0.68
CA SER A 70 10.23 4.86 0.13
C SER A 70 11.28 5.95 0.26
N ILE A 71 12.11 6.11 -0.76
CA ILE A 71 13.17 7.12 -0.83
C ILE A 71 12.60 8.44 -1.33
N ASP A 72 11.83 8.41 -2.42
CA ASP A 72 11.03 9.52 -2.99
C ASP A 72 11.84 10.77 -3.43
N ALA A 73 13.15 10.70 -3.47
CA ALA A 73 14.04 11.79 -3.86
C ALA A 73 15.32 11.27 -4.53
N VAL A 74 16.04 12.15 -5.21
CA VAL A 74 17.31 11.88 -5.89
C VAL A 74 18.48 12.63 -5.25
N GLU A 75 18.19 13.58 -4.37
CA GLU A 75 19.15 14.43 -3.68
C GLU A 75 18.67 14.86 -2.28
N PRO A 76 19.58 15.31 -1.38
CA PRO A 76 19.22 15.70 -0.01
C PRO A 76 18.17 16.79 0.08
N ALA A 77 18.31 17.87 -0.71
CA ALA A 77 17.40 19.01 -0.67
C ALA A 77 15.96 18.62 -1.07
N GLY A 78 15.81 17.78 -2.11
CA GLY A 78 14.53 17.22 -2.53
C GLY A 78 13.92 16.33 -1.43
N TYR A 79 14.73 15.51 -0.80
CA TYR A 79 14.30 14.63 0.29
C TYR A 79 13.81 15.43 1.50
N GLU A 80 14.57 16.43 1.94
CA GLU A 80 14.21 17.28 3.08
C GLU A 80 12.89 18.04 2.82
N LYS A 81 12.74 18.59 1.62
CA LYS A 81 11.50 19.25 1.21
C LYS A 81 10.28 18.31 1.27
N LEU A 82 10.46 17.03 0.91
CA LEU A 82 9.37 16.05 0.83
C LEU A 82 9.05 15.36 2.15
N LYS A 83 10.09 15.04 2.91
CA LYS A 83 9.98 14.22 4.13
C LYS A 83 10.08 15.04 5.43
N GLY A 84 10.44 16.32 5.33
CA GLY A 84 10.63 17.19 6.49
C GLY A 84 11.82 16.80 7.38
N ALA A 85 12.79 16.04 6.83
CA ALA A 85 13.94 15.53 7.59
C ALA A 85 15.19 15.44 6.71
N ASN A 86 16.33 15.80 7.26
CA ASN A 86 17.63 15.63 6.60
C ASN A 86 18.16 14.21 6.84
N ALA A 87 17.63 13.23 6.10
CA ALA A 87 17.98 11.83 6.27
C ALA A 87 18.35 11.10 4.96
N TYR A 88 18.44 11.81 3.84
CA TYR A 88 18.66 11.20 2.52
C TYR A 88 19.89 10.30 2.47
N GLU A 89 21.06 10.83 2.87
CA GLU A 89 22.32 10.10 2.82
C GLU A 89 22.27 8.84 3.70
N ARG A 90 21.67 8.95 4.88
CA ARG A 90 21.47 7.80 5.78
C ARG A 90 20.59 6.74 5.15
N VAL A 91 19.45 7.13 4.55
CA VAL A 91 18.53 6.18 3.90
C VAL A 91 19.20 5.49 2.72
N VAL A 92 19.91 6.26 1.89
CA VAL A 92 20.64 5.71 0.75
C VAL A 92 21.71 4.73 1.22
N ALA A 93 22.54 5.12 2.23
CA ALA A 93 23.57 4.25 2.79
C ALA A 93 22.97 2.96 3.38
N ASN A 94 21.86 3.05 4.10
CA ASN A 94 21.16 1.89 4.66
C ASN A 94 20.68 0.92 3.55
N VAL A 95 20.10 1.45 2.49
CA VAL A 95 19.63 0.61 1.36
C VAL A 95 20.81 -0.04 0.63
N GLU A 96 21.87 0.72 0.34
CA GLU A 96 23.06 0.19 -0.32
C GLU A 96 23.74 -0.90 0.52
N ARG A 97 23.76 -0.74 1.85
CA ARG A 97 24.28 -1.74 2.80
C ARG A 97 23.43 -3.00 2.84
N ALA A 98 22.10 -2.87 2.90
CA ALA A 98 21.19 -4.00 2.82
C ALA A 98 21.35 -4.79 1.51
N ILE A 99 21.55 -4.08 0.39
CA ILE A 99 21.85 -4.71 -0.91
C ILE A 99 23.18 -5.45 -0.89
N ALA A 100 24.21 -4.85 -0.29
CA ALA A 100 25.54 -5.48 -0.15
C ALA A 100 25.46 -6.75 0.69
N MET A 101 24.83 -6.71 1.86
CA MET A 101 24.60 -7.89 2.72
C MET A 101 23.85 -8.99 1.99
N LYS A 102 22.79 -8.63 1.27
CA LYS A 102 22.01 -9.60 0.47
C LYS A 102 22.89 -10.33 -0.54
N ARG A 103 23.80 -9.61 -1.21
CA ARG A 103 24.75 -10.19 -2.20
C ARG A 103 25.83 -11.04 -1.51
N GLU A 104 26.42 -10.54 -0.46
CA GLU A 104 27.49 -11.21 0.31
C GLU A 104 27.00 -12.56 0.85
N HIS A 105 25.81 -12.59 1.43
CA HIS A 105 25.22 -13.80 1.98
C HIS A 105 24.41 -14.62 0.95
N ASN A 106 24.42 -14.24 -0.33
CA ASN A 106 23.70 -14.91 -1.42
C ASN A 106 22.19 -15.12 -1.12
N LEU A 107 21.57 -14.17 -0.41
CA LEU A 107 20.16 -14.25 -0.04
C LEU A 107 19.27 -14.04 -1.27
N LYS A 108 18.26 -14.89 -1.42
CA LYS A 108 17.24 -14.73 -2.48
C LYS A 108 16.14 -13.75 -2.06
N LYS A 109 15.91 -13.60 -0.77
CA LYS A 109 14.91 -12.74 -0.15
C LYS A 109 15.54 -12.02 1.05
N PRO A 110 14.95 -10.88 1.50
CA PRO A 110 13.84 -10.18 0.86
C PRO A 110 14.22 -9.56 -0.51
N LEU A 111 13.23 -9.36 -1.40
CA LEU A 111 13.42 -8.51 -2.57
C LEU A 111 13.46 -7.05 -2.12
N ILE A 112 14.59 -6.40 -2.36
CA ILE A 112 14.78 -4.97 -2.01
C ILE A 112 14.28 -4.12 -3.16
N LYS A 113 13.25 -3.29 -2.89
CA LYS A 113 12.61 -2.42 -3.87
C LYS A 113 12.83 -0.97 -3.48
N ALA A 114 13.52 -0.22 -4.33
CA ALA A 114 13.63 1.23 -4.20
C ALA A 114 12.36 1.88 -4.76
N ARG A 115 11.62 2.61 -3.93
CA ARG A 115 10.36 3.26 -4.32
C ARG A 115 10.50 4.76 -4.39
N MET A 116 9.85 5.33 -5.42
CA MET A 116 9.65 6.75 -5.57
C MET A 116 8.20 7.04 -5.99
N VAL A 117 7.61 8.08 -5.40
CA VAL A 117 6.33 8.62 -5.83
C VAL A 117 6.56 9.62 -6.96
N GLU A 118 6.03 9.33 -8.13
CA GLU A 118 6.08 10.22 -9.29
C GLU A 118 5.14 11.41 -9.07
N ARG A 119 5.67 12.62 -9.26
CA ARG A 119 4.93 13.88 -9.18
C ARG A 119 4.98 14.59 -10.52
N ARG A 120 3.93 15.29 -10.85
CA ARG A 120 3.88 16.12 -12.06
C ARG A 120 4.98 17.18 -12.04
N GLY A 121 5.72 17.31 -13.13
CA GLY A 121 6.84 18.23 -13.24
C GLY A 121 8.15 17.74 -12.62
N HIS A 122 8.21 16.46 -12.18
CA HIS A 122 9.40 15.83 -11.63
C HIS A 122 9.85 14.59 -12.44
N GLU A 123 9.58 14.59 -13.74
CA GLU A 123 9.90 13.48 -14.63
C GLU A 123 11.42 13.22 -14.71
N THR A 124 12.23 14.29 -14.63
CA THR A 124 13.70 14.20 -14.57
C THR A 124 14.20 13.50 -13.32
N ASP A 125 13.52 13.68 -12.18
CA ASP A 125 13.84 13.00 -10.93
C ASP A 125 13.54 11.51 -11.04
N VAL A 126 12.44 11.13 -11.69
CA VAL A 126 12.08 9.72 -11.94
C VAL A 126 13.17 9.04 -12.77
N GLU A 127 13.66 9.68 -13.83
CA GLU A 127 14.75 9.14 -14.66
C GLU A 127 16.07 9.03 -13.88
N ALA A 128 16.41 10.05 -13.08
CA ALA A 128 17.61 10.02 -12.23
C ALA A 128 17.51 8.90 -11.17
N PHE A 129 16.33 8.74 -10.58
CA PHE A 129 16.06 7.66 -9.63
C PHE A 129 16.20 6.28 -10.27
N ARG A 130 15.63 6.08 -11.48
CA ARG A 130 15.81 4.83 -12.23
C ARG A 130 17.27 4.56 -12.53
N ARG A 131 18.02 5.53 -13.03
CA ARG A 131 19.47 5.38 -13.30
C ARG A 131 20.25 4.98 -12.05
N ARG A 132 19.89 5.53 -10.88
CA ARG A 132 20.60 5.21 -9.63
C ARG A 132 20.37 3.78 -9.17
N TRP A 133 19.13 3.29 -9.25
CA TRP A 133 18.73 2.06 -8.57
C TRP A 133 18.57 0.84 -9.49
N THR A 134 18.39 1.02 -10.80
CA THR A 134 18.34 -0.11 -11.75
C THR A 134 19.66 -0.88 -11.74
N GLY A 135 19.58 -2.20 -11.60
CA GLY A 135 20.74 -3.10 -11.50
C GLY A 135 21.41 -3.11 -10.12
N LYS A 136 21.03 -2.21 -9.20
CA LYS A 136 21.45 -2.26 -7.80
C LYS A 136 20.39 -2.93 -6.93
N ALA A 137 19.20 -2.34 -6.83
CA ALA A 137 18.06 -2.94 -6.17
C ALA A 137 17.45 -4.06 -7.03
N ASP A 138 16.68 -4.97 -6.40
CA ASP A 138 15.98 -6.03 -7.13
C ASP A 138 14.88 -5.45 -8.02
N MET A 139 14.29 -4.31 -7.62
CA MET A 139 13.26 -3.61 -8.39
C MET A 139 13.30 -2.11 -8.11
N VAL A 140 12.99 -1.32 -9.14
CA VAL A 140 12.64 0.10 -9.01
C VAL A 140 11.13 0.23 -9.14
N ASP A 141 10.49 0.77 -8.12
CA ASP A 141 9.03 0.87 -8.01
C ASP A 141 8.63 2.35 -8.06
N ILE A 142 8.09 2.79 -9.19
CA ILE A 142 7.58 4.15 -9.36
C ILE A 142 6.08 4.11 -9.21
N THR A 143 5.55 4.80 -8.19
CA THR A 143 4.13 4.86 -7.90
C THR A 143 3.59 6.26 -8.20
N PRO A 144 2.41 6.36 -8.81
CA PRO A 144 1.81 7.66 -9.07
C PRO A 144 1.42 8.36 -7.76
N TYR A 145 1.56 9.69 -7.76
CA TYR A 145 1.10 10.54 -6.67
C TYR A 145 -0.41 10.45 -6.50
N HIS A 146 -0.88 10.57 -5.28
CA HIS A 146 -2.30 10.71 -4.94
C HIS A 146 -2.48 11.66 -3.75
N THR A 147 -3.63 12.33 -3.70
CA THR A 147 -3.90 13.42 -2.74
C THR A 147 -4.36 12.95 -1.36
N TRP A 148 -4.37 11.66 -1.06
CA TRP A 148 -4.97 11.12 0.18
C TRP A 148 -6.39 11.63 0.42
N ILE A 149 -7.23 11.54 -0.62
CA ILE A 149 -8.63 12.03 -0.61
C ILE A 149 -8.69 13.57 -0.44
N GLY A 150 -7.71 14.29 -0.96
CA GLY A 150 -7.63 15.75 -0.84
C GLY A 150 -7.01 16.25 0.47
N ALA A 151 -6.42 15.38 1.29
CA ALA A 151 -5.73 15.81 2.52
C ALA A 151 -4.36 16.44 2.26
N VAL A 152 -3.71 16.11 1.14
CA VAL A 152 -2.37 16.58 0.80
C VAL A 152 -2.40 17.16 -0.61
N GLY A 153 -2.19 18.48 -0.75
CA GLY A 153 -2.08 19.17 -2.03
C GLY A 153 -3.32 19.07 -2.94
N ASP A 154 -3.33 19.81 -4.02
CA ASP A 154 -4.39 19.78 -5.05
C ASP A 154 -3.83 19.32 -6.42
N GLU A 155 -2.66 18.72 -6.44
CA GLU A 155 -2.04 18.18 -7.66
C GLU A 155 -2.73 16.89 -8.08
N ARG A 156 -3.79 17.03 -8.86
CA ARG A 156 -4.47 15.88 -9.48
C ARG A 156 -3.67 15.40 -10.67
N CYS A 157 -3.05 14.25 -10.54
CA CYS A 157 -2.29 13.63 -11.61
C CYS A 157 -3.16 13.05 -12.73
N TYR A 158 -4.47 12.88 -12.50
CA TYR A 158 -5.35 12.13 -13.40
C TYR A 158 -6.70 12.81 -13.61
N GLY A 159 -7.26 12.69 -14.84
CA GLY A 159 -8.62 13.13 -15.15
C GLY A 159 -9.70 12.33 -14.37
N ARG A 160 -10.90 12.89 -14.28
CA ARG A 160 -12.02 12.25 -13.53
C ARG A 160 -13.06 11.58 -14.41
N ASP A 161 -12.88 11.65 -15.73
CA ASP A 161 -13.86 11.11 -16.68
C ASP A 161 -13.83 9.59 -16.71
N GLY A 162 -15.00 8.98 -16.87
CA GLY A 162 -15.12 7.53 -17.02
C GLY A 162 -14.91 6.72 -15.75
N ARG A 163 -15.26 7.26 -14.57
CA ARG A 163 -15.08 6.58 -13.29
C ARG A 163 -15.71 5.20 -13.23
N TYR A 164 -14.93 4.22 -12.78
CA TYR A 164 -15.31 2.84 -12.57
C TYR A 164 -15.19 2.41 -11.09
N PRO A 165 -15.80 1.28 -10.69
CA PRO A 165 -15.67 0.76 -9.33
C PRO A 165 -14.21 0.49 -8.95
N CYS A 166 -13.79 0.97 -7.77
CA CYS A 166 -12.45 0.72 -7.27
C CYS A 166 -12.30 -0.75 -6.87
N SER A 167 -11.42 -1.46 -7.55
CA SER A 167 -11.19 -2.90 -7.35
C SER A 167 -10.68 -3.27 -5.96
N LEU A 168 -10.02 -2.34 -5.23
CA LEU A 168 -9.51 -2.57 -3.87
C LEU A 168 -10.56 -3.15 -2.92
N LEU A 169 -11.81 -2.74 -3.04
CA LEU A 169 -12.90 -3.22 -2.18
C LEU A 169 -13.15 -4.73 -2.27
N TRP A 170 -12.61 -5.40 -3.28
CA TRP A 170 -12.82 -6.83 -3.54
C TRP A 170 -11.62 -7.71 -3.23
N TYR A 171 -10.43 -7.12 -3.01
CA TYR A 171 -9.24 -7.92 -2.74
C TYR A 171 -8.31 -7.37 -1.65
N THR A 172 -8.60 -6.18 -1.10
CA THR A 172 -7.74 -5.58 -0.07
C THR A 172 -8.51 -5.39 1.24
N GLY A 173 -7.95 -5.88 2.33
CA GLY A 173 -8.48 -5.66 3.68
C GLY A 173 -7.42 -4.97 4.54
N ILE A 174 -7.83 -3.92 5.26
CA ILE A 174 -6.96 -3.14 6.13
C ILE A 174 -7.43 -3.28 7.57
N VAL A 175 -6.55 -3.79 8.42
CA VAL A 175 -6.75 -3.82 9.87
C VAL A 175 -5.79 -2.83 10.50
N ASN A 176 -6.31 -1.82 11.16
CA ASN A 176 -5.52 -0.81 11.86
C ASN A 176 -5.00 -1.35 13.20
N SER A 177 -3.99 -0.71 13.78
CA SER A 177 -3.33 -1.15 15.03
C SER A 177 -4.29 -1.27 16.23
N ASP A 178 -5.38 -0.48 16.22
CA ASP A 178 -6.43 -0.54 17.23
C ASP A 178 -7.51 -1.59 16.95
N GLY A 179 -7.37 -2.35 15.85
CA GLY A 179 -8.32 -3.38 15.41
C GLY A 179 -9.47 -2.86 14.56
N GLN A 180 -9.58 -1.56 14.27
CA GLN A 180 -10.55 -1.06 13.32
C GLN A 180 -10.23 -1.52 11.90
N VAL A 181 -11.25 -1.81 11.10
CA VAL A 181 -11.12 -2.23 9.71
C VAL A 181 -11.51 -1.08 8.79
N SER A 182 -10.57 -0.67 7.93
CA SER A 182 -10.80 0.32 6.88
C SER A 182 -11.05 -0.36 5.54
N PRO A 183 -11.86 0.23 4.65
CA PRO A 183 -12.14 -0.33 3.33
C PRO A 183 -10.95 -0.22 2.37
N CYS A 184 -10.00 0.71 2.60
CA CYS A 184 -8.80 0.85 1.79
C CYS A 184 -7.67 1.57 2.55
N CYS A 185 -6.45 1.49 2.00
CA CYS A 185 -5.25 2.08 2.60
C CYS A 185 -5.22 3.61 2.56
N ILE A 186 -6.02 4.26 1.69
CA ILE A 186 -6.08 5.72 1.57
C ILE A 186 -6.92 6.36 2.69
N ASP A 187 -7.74 5.57 3.37
CA ASP A 187 -8.55 6.02 4.51
C ASP A 187 -7.71 6.05 5.79
N TYR A 188 -6.75 6.98 5.86
CA TYR A 188 -5.80 7.06 6.96
C TYR A 188 -6.47 7.43 8.31
N GLU A 189 -7.57 8.18 8.31
CA GLU A 189 -8.34 8.53 9.51
C GLU A 189 -9.42 7.50 9.87
N CYS A 190 -9.53 6.40 9.11
CA CYS A 190 -10.57 5.38 9.30
C CYS A 190 -12.01 5.93 9.28
N ARG A 191 -12.25 7.00 8.46
CA ARG A 191 -13.58 7.65 8.32
C ARG A 191 -14.63 6.71 7.73
N GLY A 192 -14.22 5.75 6.92
CA GLY A 192 -15.07 4.73 6.33
C GLY A 192 -15.04 3.40 7.10
N SER A 193 -14.83 3.42 8.41
CA SER A 193 -14.71 2.20 9.23
C SER A 193 -15.83 1.19 8.93
N LEU A 194 -15.43 -0.05 8.70
CA LEU A 194 -16.31 -1.19 8.46
C LEU A 194 -16.68 -1.96 9.74
N GLY A 195 -16.05 -1.58 10.85
CA GLY A 195 -16.17 -2.21 12.16
C GLY A 195 -14.82 -2.50 12.80
N ARG A 196 -14.82 -3.27 13.87
CA ARG A 196 -13.62 -3.65 14.64
C ARG A 196 -13.51 -5.17 14.71
N VAL A 197 -12.31 -5.70 14.48
CA VAL A 197 -12.05 -7.13 14.62
C VAL A 197 -12.37 -7.57 16.06
N GLY A 198 -13.28 -8.51 16.19
CA GLY A 198 -13.74 -9.08 17.45
C GLY A 198 -13.71 -10.61 17.41
N LYS A 199 -14.59 -11.25 18.20
CA LYS A 199 -14.68 -12.71 18.27
C LYS A 199 -14.98 -13.39 16.94
N GLY A 200 -15.74 -12.73 16.03
CA GLY A 200 -16.06 -13.23 14.68
C GLY A 200 -14.93 -13.08 13.67
N GLY A 201 -13.85 -12.37 14.05
CA GLY A 201 -12.67 -12.19 13.23
C GLY A 201 -12.86 -11.20 12.08
N PHE A 202 -11.87 -11.11 11.21
CA PHE A 202 -11.89 -10.26 10.02
C PHE A 202 -12.91 -10.73 8.97
N LYS A 203 -13.13 -12.04 8.84
CA LYS A 203 -14.06 -12.61 7.85
C LYS A 203 -15.50 -12.13 8.02
N GLU A 204 -15.95 -11.96 9.28
CA GLU A 204 -17.28 -11.42 9.56
C GLU A 204 -17.44 -10.01 8.98
N ILE A 205 -16.45 -9.15 9.16
CA ILE A 205 -16.45 -7.78 8.62
C ILE A 205 -16.35 -7.78 7.09
N TRP A 206 -15.48 -8.62 6.54
CA TRP A 206 -15.25 -8.76 5.09
C TRP A 206 -16.52 -9.16 4.32
N ASN A 207 -17.35 -10.02 4.93
CA ASN A 207 -18.63 -10.46 4.39
C ASN A 207 -19.83 -9.69 4.96
N GLY A 208 -19.57 -8.71 5.83
CA GLY A 208 -20.58 -7.94 6.53
C GLY A 208 -21.31 -6.93 5.65
N LYS A 209 -22.44 -6.47 6.17
CA LYS A 209 -23.32 -5.51 5.48
C LYS A 209 -22.63 -4.22 5.10
N ALA A 210 -21.74 -3.69 5.95
CA ALA A 210 -21.08 -2.40 5.71
C ALA A 210 -20.23 -2.42 4.44
N LEU A 211 -19.39 -3.45 4.27
CA LEU A 211 -18.56 -3.60 3.05
C LEU A 211 -19.41 -3.98 1.84
N HIS A 212 -20.43 -4.82 2.03
CA HIS A 212 -21.38 -5.15 0.95
C HIS A 212 -22.07 -3.90 0.41
N ASP A 213 -22.61 -3.06 1.27
CA ASP A 213 -23.29 -1.81 0.87
C ASP A 213 -22.33 -0.86 0.14
N LEU A 214 -21.08 -0.76 0.61
CA LEU A 214 -20.06 0.05 -0.05
C LEU A 214 -19.74 -0.47 -1.46
N ARG A 215 -19.59 -1.79 -1.63
CA ARG A 215 -19.42 -2.44 -2.94
C ARG A 215 -20.60 -2.16 -3.86
N MET A 216 -21.83 -2.26 -3.36
CA MET A 216 -23.04 -1.98 -4.13
C MET A 216 -23.13 -0.52 -4.58
N LYS A 217 -22.77 0.45 -3.73
CA LYS A 217 -22.65 1.87 -4.12
C LYS A 217 -21.66 2.05 -5.27
N HIS A 218 -20.51 1.39 -5.21
CA HIS A 218 -19.52 1.43 -6.29
C HIS A 218 -20.04 0.85 -7.60
N LEU A 219 -20.75 -0.29 -7.57
CA LEU A 219 -21.32 -0.91 -8.76
C LEU A 219 -22.43 -0.07 -9.40
N LYS A 220 -23.16 0.71 -8.59
CA LYS A 220 -24.22 1.63 -9.05
C LYS A 220 -23.69 3.02 -9.45
N GLY A 221 -22.40 3.30 -9.30
CA GLY A 221 -21.82 4.63 -9.59
C GLY A 221 -22.12 5.69 -8.52
N GLU A 222 -22.59 5.30 -7.33
CA GLU A 222 -22.99 6.18 -6.24
C GLU A 222 -21.79 6.59 -5.35
N TYR A 223 -20.66 6.92 -5.95
CA TYR A 223 -19.40 7.21 -5.24
C TYR A 223 -19.50 8.38 -4.27
N GLY A 224 -20.25 9.43 -4.62
CA GLY A 224 -20.49 10.61 -3.78
C GLY A 224 -21.27 10.33 -2.50
N ARG A 225 -21.93 9.17 -2.40
CA ARG A 225 -22.68 8.74 -1.21
C ARG A 225 -21.84 7.93 -0.22
N THR A 226 -20.52 8.03 -0.31
CA THR A 226 -19.58 7.33 0.57
C THR A 226 -18.76 8.32 1.36
N ALA A 227 -18.33 7.95 2.56
CA ALA A 227 -17.56 8.83 3.43
C ALA A 227 -16.19 9.24 2.84
N ILE A 228 -15.59 8.38 2.00
CA ILE A 228 -14.19 8.53 1.56
C ILE A 228 -14.01 8.46 0.04
N CYS A 229 -14.93 7.84 -0.71
CA CYS A 229 -14.69 7.57 -2.12
C CYS A 229 -15.12 8.72 -3.05
N GLY A 230 -15.96 9.65 -2.62
CA GLY A 230 -16.52 10.72 -3.45
C GLY A 230 -15.45 11.52 -4.22
N ASN A 231 -14.45 12.00 -3.51
CA ASN A 231 -13.33 12.79 -4.04
C ASN A 231 -12.04 11.99 -4.26
N CYS A 232 -12.09 10.67 -4.07
CA CYS A 232 -10.92 9.82 -4.24
C CYS A 232 -10.57 9.66 -5.73
N GLU A 233 -9.29 9.73 -6.05
CA GLU A 233 -8.73 9.50 -7.38
C GLU A 233 -7.95 8.18 -7.48
N TYR A 234 -7.69 7.50 -6.37
CA TYR A 234 -6.86 6.30 -6.30
C TYR A 234 -7.41 5.12 -7.13
N TRP A 235 -8.70 5.15 -7.47
CA TRP A 235 -9.31 4.16 -8.38
C TRP A 235 -8.68 4.17 -9.78
N LEU A 236 -8.15 5.33 -10.25
CA LEU A 236 -7.54 5.51 -11.57
C LEU A 236 -6.29 4.66 -11.79
N ILE A 237 -5.56 4.35 -10.72
CA ILE A 237 -4.34 3.53 -10.78
C ILE A 237 -4.63 2.04 -10.57
N LYS A 238 -5.91 1.65 -10.57
CA LYS A 238 -6.35 0.28 -10.38
C LYS A 238 -7.00 -0.23 -11.67
N GLU A 239 -7.00 -1.54 -11.83
CA GLU A 239 -7.67 -2.16 -12.99
C GLU A 239 -9.18 -1.92 -12.95
N ASP A 240 -9.76 -1.60 -14.11
CA ASP A 240 -11.21 -1.56 -14.27
C ASP A 240 -11.76 -2.99 -14.41
N ILE A 241 -12.23 -3.51 -13.30
CA ILE A 241 -12.96 -4.80 -13.27
C ILE A 241 -14.47 -4.60 -13.13
N GLY A 242 -14.95 -3.37 -13.35
CA GLY A 242 -16.34 -2.98 -13.09
C GLY A 242 -17.36 -3.78 -13.90
N ALA A 243 -17.11 -4.02 -15.17
CA ALA A 243 -18.02 -4.81 -16.03
C ALA A 243 -18.14 -6.26 -15.52
N TRP A 244 -17.05 -6.88 -15.18
CA TRP A 244 -17.01 -8.23 -14.62
C TRP A 244 -17.73 -8.31 -13.27
N LEU A 245 -17.49 -7.36 -12.38
CA LEU A 245 -18.15 -7.26 -11.07
C LEU A 245 -19.65 -7.10 -11.20
N ARG A 246 -20.15 -6.17 -12.06
CA ARG A 246 -21.59 -5.97 -12.26
C ARG A 246 -22.29 -7.26 -12.73
N ARG A 247 -21.63 -8.02 -13.59
CA ARG A 247 -22.16 -9.32 -14.02
C ARG A 247 -22.30 -10.31 -12.86
N ILE A 248 -21.29 -10.41 -11.99
CA ILE A 248 -21.34 -11.30 -10.83
C ILE A 248 -22.41 -10.88 -9.84
N TYR A 249 -22.51 -9.59 -9.54
CA TYR A 249 -23.47 -9.05 -8.58
C TYR A 249 -24.85 -8.80 -9.18
N ARG A 250 -25.06 -9.11 -10.47
CA ARG A 250 -26.33 -8.92 -11.22
C ARG A 250 -26.86 -7.48 -11.15
N VAL A 251 -25.97 -6.50 -11.21
CA VAL A 251 -26.31 -5.07 -11.22
C VAL A 251 -26.41 -4.59 -12.67
N SER A 252 -27.55 -4.00 -13.05
CA SER A 252 -27.75 -3.39 -14.38
C SER A 252 -26.78 -2.22 -14.60
N ASN A 253 -26.30 -2.04 -15.83
CA ASN A 253 -25.55 -0.86 -16.24
C ASN A 253 -26.48 0.36 -16.23
N THR A 254 -26.52 1.09 -15.12
CA THR A 254 -27.09 2.43 -15.12
C THR A 254 -25.94 3.38 -15.45
N PRO A 255 -25.98 4.13 -16.57
CA PRO A 255 -24.99 5.17 -16.81
C PRO A 255 -25.04 6.15 -15.64
N ALA A 256 -23.88 6.53 -15.12
CA ALA A 256 -23.79 7.61 -14.15
C ALA A 256 -24.41 8.85 -14.83
N THR A 257 -25.63 9.19 -14.45
CA THR A 257 -26.21 10.48 -14.84
C THR A 257 -25.28 11.54 -14.27
N GLY A 258 -24.58 12.25 -15.14
CA GLY A 258 -23.74 13.35 -14.80
C GLY A 258 -24.51 14.32 -13.90
N GLY A 259 -24.16 14.34 -12.62
CA GLY A 259 -24.56 15.38 -11.70
C GLY A 259 -23.85 16.65 -12.14
N GLY A 260 -24.50 17.43 -12.96
CA GLY A 260 -24.12 18.79 -13.25
C GLY A 260 -24.26 19.66 -12.00
N ARG A 261 -23.31 20.53 -11.90
CA ARG A 261 -23.09 21.75 -11.09
C ARG A 261 -22.17 21.57 -9.91
#